data_beb4ddc0dcca13d62192bc845a4cd51b
#
_entry.id   beb4ddc0dcca13d62192bc845a4cd51b
#
_cell.length_a   1.000
_cell.length_b   1.000
_cell.length_c   1.000
_cell.angle_alpha   90.00
_cell.angle_beta   90.00
_cell.angle_gamma   90.00
#
_symmetry.space_group_name_H-M   'P 1'
#
loop_
_entity.id
_entity.type
_entity.pdbx_description
1 polymer ?
#
loop_
_entity_poly.entity_id
_entity_poly.type
_entity_poly.pdbx_seq_one_letter_code
_entity_poly.pdbx_strand_id
1 'polypeptide(L)'
;MSAQGFYRRSLPDSAIAFSSVEGRQIFREALALGEMEGYFALAEQFHTQAEPAFCGLGSLVVVLNALSIDPGRIWKGVWRWYGEEFLDCCLPLSVIKENGITFDEFVCIARCNGAVVKPNRYNQSSLENFRQAVEQVTAAPGDIHLVVSYSRKVLGQTGDGHFSPIGGYHRQRDLVLVLDVARFKYPPHWVPLPLLWKALKPVDPVTNQCRGYILLQKSERLPETFFHVAFNLHQWRSVAPYFAEILPDILRKEQPDSIASFVSTILHNWPVEFTTMLHTSSETAETLEKLRAAIELNSLFDIVHECLSSDHGDAMCVVGKWRSQQPFVAETITAILLSGPETLYATLKPDLRLWLSEVRYLEKLISPLDIEISRLREQMSALQDFYTLYSKGHQCNIHQS
;
A
#
# COMPACT_ATOMS: atom_id res chain seq x y z
N MET A 1 12.76 -41.93 -8.18
CA MET A 1 11.86 -41.07 -8.96
C MET A 1 11.21 -40.12 -7.98
N SER A 2 11.55 -38.83 -8.01
CA SER A 2 10.90 -37.84 -7.16
C SER A 2 9.45 -37.70 -7.62
N ALA A 3 8.52 -37.72 -6.69
CA ALA A 3 7.10 -37.52 -6.97
C ALA A 3 6.93 -36.21 -7.75
N GLN A 4 6.61 -36.30 -9.03
CA GLN A 4 6.21 -35.16 -9.85
C GLN A 4 4.91 -34.63 -9.28
N GLY A 5 4.92 -33.46 -8.65
CA GLY A 5 3.67 -32.79 -8.26
C GLY A 5 3.68 -32.03 -6.93
N PHE A 6 4.56 -32.34 -5.99
CA PHE A 6 4.71 -31.56 -4.77
C PHE A 6 6.16 -31.08 -4.63
N TYR A 7 6.33 -29.75 -4.70
CA TYR A 7 7.65 -29.19 -4.84
C TYR A 7 8.02 -28.27 -3.67
N ARG A 8 8.86 -28.77 -2.76
CA ARG A 8 9.55 -27.96 -1.76
C ARG A 8 11.05 -28.01 -1.99
N ARG A 9 11.73 -26.88 -1.76
CA ARG A 9 13.18 -26.80 -1.73
C ARG A 9 13.70 -27.17 -0.36
N SER A 10 14.87 -27.84 -0.31
CA SER A 10 15.58 -28.03 0.95
C SER A 10 16.04 -26.67 1.50
N LEU A 11 15.92 -26.50 2.80
CA LEU A 11 16.50 -25.35 3.49
C LEU A 11 18.03 -25.45 3.42
N PRO A 12 18.75 -24.33 3.34
CA PRO A 12 20.20 -24.31 3.48
C PRO A 12 20.62 -24.63 4.94
N ASP A 13 21.88 -25.02 5.13
CA ASP A 13 22.43 -25.39 6.46
C ASP A 13 22.37 -24.22 7.47
N SER A 14 22.28 -22.99 6.98
CA SER A 14 22.11 -21.77 7.80
C SER A 14 20.69 -21.59 8.37
N ALA A 15 19.73 -22.42 7.99
CA ALA A 15 18.33 -22.30 8.38
C ALA A 15 17.81 -23.61 8.99
N ILE A 16 17.09 -23.52 10.10
CA ILE A 16 16.53 -24.67 10.83
C ILE A 16 15.03 -24.70 10.57
N ALA A 17 14.53 -25.81 9.98
CA ALA A 17 13.10 -25.95 9.72
C ALA A 17 12.29 -25.86 11.02
N PHE A 18 11.25 -25.03 11.04
CA PHE A 18 10.41 -24.82 12.23
C PHE A 18 9.84 -26.13 12.79
N SER A 19 9.42 -27.04 11.91
CA SER A 19 8.82 -28.34 12.28
C SER A 19 9.85 -29.44 12.62
N SER A 20 11.15 -29.20 12.48
CA SER A 20 12.19 -30.17 12.86
C SER A 20 12.24 -30.38 14.38
N VAL A 21 12.94 -31.43 14.83
CA VAL A 21 13.13 -31.66 16.28
C VAL A 21 13.80 -30.45 16.92
N GLU A 22 14.87 -29.94 16.30
CA GLU A 22 15.59 -28.76 16.77
C GLU A 22 14.72 -27.49 16.72
N GLY A 23 14.01 -27.25 15.58
CA GLY A 23 13.15 -26.07 15.42
C GLY A 23 12.03 -26.00 16.46
N ARG A 24 11.45 -27.16 16.80
CA ARG A 24 10.45 -27.26 17.89
C ARG A 24 11.05 -27.06 19.28
N GLN A 25 12.30 -27.44 19.48
CA GLN A 25 13.00 -27.17 20.74
C GLN A 25 13.25 -25.67 20.91
N ILE A 26 13.78 -24.99 19.87
CA ILE A 26 13.97 -23.54 19.84
C ILE A 26 12.66 -22.82 20.14
N PHE A 27 11.54 -23.25 19.52
CA PHE A 27 10.22 -22.67 19.76
C PHE A 27 9.80 -22.76 21.24
N ARG A 28 9.97 -23.94 21.88
CA ARG A 28 9.61 -24.11 23.30
C ARG A 28 10.46 -23.23 24.22
N GLU A 29 11.75 -23.13 23.92
CA GLU A 29 12.70 -22.31 24.69
C GLU A 29 12.33 -20.82 24.56
N ALA A 30 12.12 -20.32 23.34
CA ALA A 30 11.72 -18.94 23.08
C ALA A 30 10.34 -18.60 23.69
N LEU A 31 9.38 -19.54 23.63
CA LEU A 31 8.06 -19.38 24.24
C LEU A 31 8.17 -19.25 25.77
N ALA A 32 8.99 -20.08 26.41
CA ALA A 32 9.20 -20.01 27.85
C ALA A 32 9.87 -18.71 28.31
N LEU A 33 10.56 -18.01 27.40
CA LEU A 33 11.19 -16.70 27.65
C LEU A 33 10.28 -15.51 27.32
N GLY A 34 9.04 -15.73 26.84
CA GLY A 34 8.12 -14.68 26.41
C GLY A 34 8.53 -14.01 25.09
N GLU A 35 9.28 -14.71 24.25
CA GLU A 35 9.84 -14.18 22.98
C GLU A 35 9.04 -14.67 21.75
N MET A 36 7.80 -15.17 21.99
CA MET A 36 6.89 -15.68 20.97
C MET A 36 5.47 -15.07 21.05
N GLU A 37 5.29 -13.98 21.79
CA GLU A 37 3.96 -13.41 22.01
C GLU A 37 3.33 -12.91 20.68
N GLY A 38 4.10 -12.27 19.82
CA GLY A 38 3.63 -11.84 18.50
C GLY A 38 3.34 -12.99 17.51
N TYR A 39 3.80 -14.23 17.84
CA TYR A 39 3.60 -15.40 16.96
C TYR A 39 2.13 -15.79 16.83
N PHE A 40 1.36 -15.74 17.92
CA PHE A 40 0.02 -16.34 17.95
C PHE A 40 -0.91 -15.65 16.96
N ALA A 41 -1.01 -14.32 16.97
CA ALA A 41 -1.83 -13.57 16.05
C ALA A 41 -1.44 -13.80 14.58
N LEU A 42 -0.13 -13.89 14.28
CA LEU A 42 0.36 -14.21 12.93
C LEU A 42 0.08 -15.65 12.52
N ALA A 43 0.23 -16.59 13.45
CA ALA A 43 0.02 -18.02 13.17
C ALA A 43 -1.45 -18.36 12.89
N GLU A 44 -2.39 -17.65 13.51
CA GLU A 44 -3.84 -17.80 13.24
C GLU A 44 -4.21 -17.57 11.78
N GLN A 45 -3.37 -16.86 11.03
CA GLN A 45 -3.69 -16.50 9.65
C GLN A 45 -3.47 -17.65 8.63
N PHE A 46 -2.61 -18.61 8.89
CA PHE A 46 -2.28 -19.79 8.05
C PHE A 46 -2.19 -19.54 6.54
N HIS A 47 -1.90 -18.32 6.13
CA HIS A 47 -1.93 -17.88 4.74
C HIS A 47 -0.75 -18.44 3.93
N THR A 48 -0.99 -18.76 2.66
CA THR A 48 0.02 -19.05 1.64
C THR A 48 -0.26 -18.15 0.45
N GLN A 49 0.76 -17.39 0.00
CA GLN A 49 0.60 -16.49 -1.16
C GLN A 49 0.01 -17.22 -2.37
N ALA A 50 -0.97 -16.58 -3.04
CA ALA A 50 -1.70 -17.18 -4.14
C ALA A 50 -0.89 -17.27 -5.43
N GLU A 51 0.00 -16.30 -5.67
CA GLU A 51 0.85 -16.24 -6.86
C GLU A 51 2.34 -16.18 -6.49
N PRO A 52 3.26 -16.69 -7.31
CA PRO A 52 4.70 -16.69 -7.00
C PRO A 52 5.29 -15.32 -6.68
N ALA A 53 4.76 -14.23 -7.24
CA ALA A 53 5.22 -12.87 -7.01
C ALA A 53 4.48 -12.13 -5.86
N PHE A 54 3.48 -12.74 -5.22
CA PHE A 54 2.64 -12.11 -4.19
C PHE A 54 3.23 -12.19 -2.77
N CYS A 55 4.53 -12.39 -2.62
CA CYS A 55 5.11 -12.48 -1.28
C CYS A 55 4.87 -11.24 -0.41
N GLY A 56 4.90 -10.05 -1.00
CA GLY A 56 4.57 -8.80 -0.30
C GLY A 56 3.10 -8.73 0.07
N LEU A 57 2.19 -9.06 -0.86
CA LEU A 57 0.74 -9.07 -0.59
C LEU A 57 0.38 -10.14 0.44
N GLY A 58 0.89 -11.37 0.30
CA GLY A 58 0.65 -12.44 1.27
C GLY A 58 1.16 -12.10 2.67
N SER A 59 2.31 -11.42 2.78
CA SER A 59 2.82 -10.92 4.07
C SER A 59 1.92 -9.83 4.65
N LEU A 60 1.39 -8.93 3.82
CA LEU A 60 0.43 -7.89 4.25
C LEU A 60 -0.88 -8.51 4.71
N VAL A 61 -1.46 -9.45 3.97
CA VAL A 61 -2.69 -10.17 4.37
C VAL A 61 -2.54 -10.77 5.77
N VAL A 62 -1.42 -11.46 6.02
CA VAL A 62 -1.13 -12.04 7.34
C VAL A 62 -1.09 -10.96 8.42
N VAL A 63 -0.36 -9.87 8.20
CA VAL A 63 -0.16 -8.84 9.22
C VAL A 63 -1.41 -7.98 9.43
N LEU A 64 -2.12 -7.57 8.37
CA LEU A 64 -3.33 -6.75 8.49
C LEU A 64 -4.44 -7.51 9.24
N ASN A 65 -4.61 -8.80 8.94
CA ASN A 65 -5.56 -9.65 9.65
C ASN A 65 -5.12 -9.92 11.11
N ALA A 66 -3.82 -10.15 11.36
CA ALA A 66 -3.28 -10.31 12.72
C ALA A 66 -3.48 -9.07 13.59
N LEU A 67 -3.37 -7.87 13.01
CA LEU A 67 -3.65 -6.59 13.65
C LEU A 67 -5.16 -6.31 13.79
N SER A 68 -6.04 -7.19 13.29
CA SER A 68 -7.50 -6.99 13.27
C SER A 68 -7.89 -5.65 12.66
N ILE A 69 -7.22 -5.27 11.56
CA ILE A 69 -7.59 -4.10 10.77
C ILE A 69 -8.78 -4.47 9.89
N ASP A 70 -9.85 -3.68 9.96
CA ASP A 70 -11.03 -3.90 9.14
C ASP A 70 -10.76 -3.43 7.69
N PRO A 71 -10.96 -4.27 6.65
CA PRO A 71 -10.81 -3.84 5.27
C PRO A 71 -11.86 -2.84 4.79
N GLY A 72 -12.91 -2.55 5.57
CA GLY A 72 -14.01 -1.65 5.19
C GLY A 72 -14.90 -2.19 4.06
N ARG A 73 -14.65 -3.40 3.56
CA ARG A 73 -15.42 -4.03 2.46
C ARG A 73 -15.64 -5.51 2.69
N ILE A 74 -16.72 -6.03 2.14
CA ILE A 74 -17.10 -7.44 2.28
C ILE A 74 -16.17 -8.30 1.40
N TRP A 75 -15.55 -9.31 2.01
CA TRP A 75 -14.76 -10.31 1.30
C TRP A 75 -15.67 -11.39 0.68
N LYS A 76 -16.43 -12.11 1.51
CA LYS A 76 -17.37 -13.13 1.06
C LYS A 76 -18.55 -13.24 2.03
N GLY A 77 -19.77 -13.34 1.51
CA GLY A 77 -20.99 -13.40 2.34
C GLY A 77 -21.12 -12.15 3.19
N VAL A 78 -21.07 -12.29 4.51
CA VAL A 78 -21.12 -11.18 5.50
C VAL A 78 -19.76 -10.86 6.08
N TRP A 79 -18.70 -11.57 5.66
CA TRP A 79 -17.39 -11.51 6.28
C TRP A 79 -16.53 -10.40 5.67
N ARG A 80 -15.92 -9.59 6.52
CA ARG A 80 -14.87 -8.63 6.16
C ARG A 80 -13.53 -9.22 6.58
N TRP A 81 -12.64 -9.41 5.60
CA TRP A 81 -11.36 -10.08 5.78
C TRP A 81 -10.41 -9.70 4.67
N TYR A 82 -9.13 -9.48 4.96
CA TYR A 82 -8.16 -9.25 3.91
C TYR A 82 -7.84 -10.53 3.15
N GLY A 83 -8.05 -10.51 1.84
CA GLY A 83 -7.43 -11.37 0.85
C GLY A 83 -6.46 -10.56 0.00
N GLU A 84 -5.59 -11.22 -0.76
CA GLU A 84 -4.64 -10.53 -1.64
C GLU A 84 -5.34 -9.68 -2.71
N GLU A 85 -6.56 -10.09 -3.10
CA GLU A 85 -7.42 -9.38 -4.04
C GLU A 85 -7.89 -7.99 -3.56
N PHE A 86 -7.71 -7.70 -2.28
CA PHE A 86 -8.06 -6.40 -1.70
C PHE A 86 -6.88 -5.42 -1.68
N LEU A 87 -5.69 -5.87 -2.03
CA LEU A 87 -4.47 -5.07 -1.98
C LEU A 87 -4.12 -4.48 -3.35
N ASP A 88 -5.12 -3.97 -4.05
CA ASP A 88 -5.07 -3.41 -5.41
C ASP A 88 -5.08 -1.87 -5.45
N CYS A 89 -4.97 -1.22 -4.30
CA CYS A 89 -5.16 0.23 -4.16
C CYS A 89 -4.04 1.09 -4.76
N CYS A 90 -2.80 0.60 -4.82
CA CYS A 90 -1.67 1.36 -5.37
C CYS A 90 -1.25 0.84 -6.74
N LEU A 91 -1.49 -0.43 -7.02
CA LEU A 91 -1.10 -1.13 -8.23
C LEU A 91 -2.12 -2.19 -8.63
N PRO A 92 -2.40 -2.35 -9.94
CA PRO A 92 -3.19 -3.48 -10.40
C PRO A 92 -2.58 -4.83 -10.03
N LEU A 93 -3.39 -5.76 -9.56
CA LEU A 93 -2.93 -7.12 -9.21
C LEU A 93 -2.25 -7.85 -10.37
N SER A 94 -2.66 -7.58 -11.62
CA SER A 94 -2.01 -8.12 -12.82
C SER A 94 -0.57 -7.66 -12.96
N VAL A 95 -0.25 -6.42 -12.62
CA VAL A 95 1.12 -5.88 -12.62
C VAL A 95 1.93 -6.50 -11.48
N ILE A 96 1.33 -6.62 -10.29
CA ILE A 96 1.98 -7.26 -9.14
C ILE A 96 2.26 -8.75 -9.42
N LYS A 97 1.37 -9.43 -10.13
CA LYS A 97 1.55 -10.84 -10.51
C LYS A 97 2.78 -11.07 -11.38
N GLU A 98 3.12 -10.11 -12.24
CA GLU A 98 4.27 -10.19 -13.13
C GLU A 98 5.57 -9.77 -12.42
N ASN A 99 5.53 -8.70 -11.62
CA ASN A 99 6.73 -8.00 -11.14
C ASN A 99 6.95 -8.10 -9.62
N GLY A 100 5.95 -8.51 -8.85
CA GLY A 100 5.95 -8.37 -7.41
C GLY A 100 5.72 -6.92 -6.98
N ILE A 101 6.13 -6.59 -5.75
CA ILE A 101 6.12 -5.22 -5.23
C ILE A 101 7.48 -4.85 -4.62
N THR A 102 7.81 -3.58 -4.72
CA THR A 102 8.98 -2.97 -4.10
C THR A 102 8.74 -2.69 -2.61
N PHE A 103 9.79 -2.27 -1.90
CA PHE A 103 9.69 -1.88 -0.50
C PHE A 103 8.74 -0.69 -0.27
N ASP A 104 8.80 0.32 -1.14
CA ASP A 104 7.96 1.53 -1.00
C ASP A 104 6.51 1.26 -1.38
N GLU A 105 6.26 0.41 -2.38
CA GLU A 105 4.91 -0.05 -2.73
C GLU A 105 4.29 -0.86 -1.59
N PHE A 106 5.07 -1.72 -0.92
CA PHE A 106 4.61 -2.41 0.29
C PHE A 106 4.17 -1.43 1.37
N VAL A 107 4.98 -0.40 1.64
CA VAL A 107 4.67 0.66 2.61
C VAL A 107 3.40 1.42 2.21
N CYS A 108 3.27 1.79 0.93
CA CYS A 108 2.08 2.46 0.42
C CYS A 108 0.82 1.61 0.59
N ILE A 109 0.84 0.35 0.13
CA ILE A 109 -0.31 -0.56 0.24
C ILE A 109 -0.70 -0.77 1.71
N ALA A 110 0.28 -0.93 2.61
CA ALA A 110 0.00 -1.09 4.04
C ALA A 110 -0.70 0.12 4.64
N ARG A 111 -0.24 1.34 4.32
CA ARG A 111 -0.84 2.60 4.79
C ARG A 111 -2.23 2.80 4.22
N CYS A 112 -2.41 2.58 2.93
CA CYS A 112 -3.71 2.66 2.26
C CYS A 112 -4.75 1.72 2.89
N ASN A 113 -4.31 0.62 3.47
CA ASN A 113 -5.16 -0.35 4.15
C ASN A 113 -5.20 -0.16 5.68
N GLY A 114 -4.87 1.02 6.18
CA GLY A 114 -5.12 1.41 7.57
C GLY A 114 -4.04 0.99 8.58
N ALA A 115 -2.86 0.58 8.12
CA ALA A 115 -1.73 0.35 9.02
C ALA A 115 -0.93 1.63 9.26
N VAL A 116 -0.50 1.86 10.50
CA VAL A 116 0.60 2.78 10.82
C VAL A 116 1.91 2.07 10.49
N VAL A 117 2.71 2.67 9.63
CA VAL A 117 3.88 2.02 9.05
C VAL A 117 5.15 2.82 9.34
N LYS A 118 6.16 2.15 9.92
CA LYS A 118 7.50 2.70 10.14
C LYS A 118 8.52 1.92 9.31
N PRO A 119 8.88 2.39 8.11
CA PRO A 119 9.88 1.76 7.27
C PRO A 119 11.30 2.05 7.79
N ASN A 120 12.19 1.06 7.73
CA ASN A 120 13.60 1.16 8.13
C ASN A 120 14.46 0.45 7.07
N ARG A 121 15.15 1.22 6.22
CA ARG A 121 16.07 0.64 5.24
C ARG A 121 17.39 0.25 5.88
N TYR A 122 18.07 -0.73 5.32
CA TYR A 122 19.34 -1.22 5.82
C TYR A 122 20.38 -0.09 6.04
N ASN A 123 20.51 0.83 5.09
CA ASN A 123 21.46 1.94 5.13
C ASN A 123 21.05 3.10 6.07
N GLN A 124 19.86 3.05 6.64
CA GLN A 124 19.31 4.02 7.60
C GLN A 124 19.16 3.44 9.01
N SER A 125 19.61 2.21 9.22
CA SER A 125 19.47 1.50 10.49
C SER A 125 20.75 0.71 10.82
N SER A 126 20.76 0.03 11.95
CA SER A 126 21.87 -0.79 12.43
C SER A 126 21.39 -2.18 12.81
N LEU A 127 22.34 -3.13 12.93
CA LEU A 127 22.04 -4.48 13.44
C LEU A 127 21.38 -4.42 14.83
N GLU A 128 21.83 -3.50 15.68
CA GLU A 128 21.30 -3.37 17.03
C GLU A 128 19.86 -2.80 17.01
N ASN A 129 19.58 -1.79 16.19
CA ASN A 129 18.22 -1.28 16.01
C ASN A 129 17.28 -2.36 15.44
N PHE A 130 17.79 -3.18 14.53
CA PHE A 130 17.00 -4.31 13.99
C PHE A 130 16.72 -5.35 15.06
N ARG A 131 17.72 -5.70 15.90
CA ARG A 131 17.53 -6.63 17.05
C ARG A 131 16.48 -6.10 18.02
N GLN A 132 16.58 -4.84 18.42
CA GLN A 132 15.61 -4.19 19.30
C GLN A 132 14.19 -4.22 18.71
N ALA A 133 14.06 -3.96 17.40
CA ALA A 133 12.78 -4.05 16.72
C ALA A 133 12.22 -5.50 16.73
N VAL A 134 13.06 -6.50 16.50
CA VAL A 134 12.67 -7.92 16.59
C VAL A 134 12.24 -8.28 18.01
N GLU A 135 13.03 -7.92 19.02
CA GLU A 135 12.70 -8.14 20.45
C GLU A 135 11.36 -7.48 20.81
N GLN A 136 11.14 -6.24 20.37
CA GLN A 136 9.90 -5.52 20.63
C GLN A 136 8.69 -6.28 20.10
N VAL A 137 8.70 -6.68 18.82
CA VAL A 137 7.51 -7.29 18.18
C VAL A 137 7.27 -8.73 18.63
N THR A 138 8.32 -9.44 19.05
CA THR A 138 8.19 -10.83 19.49
C THR A 138 7.75 -10.94 20.96
N ALA A 139 7.98 -9.90 21.76
CA ALA A 139 7.50 -9.81 23.14
C ALA A 139 6.13 -9.10 23.27
N ALA A 140 5.63 -8.46 22.20
CA ALA A 140 4.34 -7.75 22.21
C ALA A 140 3.18 -8.70 21.90
N PRO A 141 2.03 -8.59 22.58
CA PRO A 141 0.89 -9.50 22.42
C PRO A 141 0.04 -9.24 21.15
N GLY A 142 0.66 -8.89 20.02
CA GLY A 142 0.00 -8.77 18.73
C GLY A 142 -0.34 -7.36 18.27
N ASP A 143 0.04 -6.31 19.01
CA ASP A 143 -0.27 -4.91 18.66
C ASP A 143 0.67 -4.33 17.61
N ILE A 144 1.82 -4.97 17.41
CA ILE A 144 2.84 -4.56 16.45
C ILE A 144 3.49 -5.78 15.81
N HIS A 145 3.67 -5.73 14.50
CA HIS A 145 4.36 -6.78 13.75
C HIS A 145 5.48 -6.21 12.89
N LEU A 146 6.45 -7.06 12.54
CA LEU A 146 7.58 -6.73 11.71
C LEU A 146 7.57 -7.61 10.45
N VAL A 147 7.70 -6.97 9.29
CA VAL A 147 7.95 -7.64 8.00
C VAL A 147 9.33 -7.28 7.51
N VAL A 148 10.10 -8.27 7.07
CA VAL A 148 11.41 -8.07 6.43
C VAL A 148 11.28 -8.16 4.92
N SER A 149 11.94 -7.23 4.20
CA SER A 149 12.25 -7.34 2.78
C SER A 149 13.70 -7.74 2.66
N TYR A 150 13.98 -8.91 2.10
CA TYR A 150 15.34 -9.48 2.11
C TYR A 150 15.70 -10.23 0.83
N SER A 151 17.01 -10.39 0.61
CA SER A 151 17.55 -11.23 -0.46
C SER A 151 17.63 -12.68 -0.01
N ARG A 152 16.87 -13.55 -0.65
CA ARG A 152 16.94 -15.02 -0.43
C ARG A 152 18.32 -15.59 -0.73
N LYS A 153 19.04 -15.00 -1.69
CA LYS A 153 20.41 -15.46 -2.07
C LYS A 153 21.38 -15.40 -0.90
N VAL A 154 21.28 -14.35 -0.06
CA VAL A 154 22.17 -14.22 1.12
C VAL A 154 21.91 -15.30 2.15
N LEU A 155 20.68 -15.80 2.23
CA LEU A 155 20.31 -16.93 3.10
C LEU A 155 20.67 -18.30 2.46
N GLY A 156 21.23 -18.34 1.24
CA GLY A 156 21.48 -19.58 0.51
C GLY A 156 20.21 -20.18 -0.13
N GLN A 157 19.13 -19.44 -0.20
CA GLN A 157 17.85 -19.85 -0.78
C GLN A 157 17.77 -19.46 -2.26
N THR A 158 16.91 -20.12 -3.02
CA THR A 158 16.68 -19.80 -4.45
C THR A 158 15.73 -18.62 -4.63
N GLY A 159 15.95 -17.84 -5.68
CA GLY A 159 15.28 -16.57 -5.96
C GLY A 159 16.03 -15.40 -5.33
N ASP A 160 15.45 -14.20 -5.38
CA ASP A 160 16.07 -13.02 -4.77
C ASP A 160 15.11 -12.32 -3.81
N GLY A 161 14.55 -11.17 -4.15
CA GLY A 161 13.71 -10.38 -3.25
C GLY A 161 12.53 -11.14 -2.67
N HIS A 162 12.32 -11.01 -1.36
CA HIS A 162 11.21 -11.65 -0.68
C HIS A 162 10.76 -10.85 0.53
N PHE A 163 9.47 -10.96 0.85
CA PHE A 163 8.87 -10.42 2.06
C PHE A 163 8.39 -11.54 2.97
N SER A 164 8.60 -11.40 4.28
CA SER A 164 8.07 -12.33 5.27
C SER A 164 7.83 -11.64 6.61
N PRO A 165 6.76 -11.97 7.34
CA PRO A 165 6.60 -11.60 8.73
C PRO A 165 7.61 -12.31 9.64
N ILE A 166 7.99 -11.65 10.73
CA ILE A 166 8.79 -12.23 11.81
C ILE A 166 7.85 -12.74 12.91
N GLY A 167 7.92 -14.04 13.17
CA GLY A 167 7.03 -14.71 14.12
C GLY A 167 7.60 -14.93 15.52
N GLY A 168 8.92 -14.81 15.70
CA GLY A 168 9.52 -15.09 17.01
C GLY A 168 11.02 -14.85 17.03
N TYR A 169 11.58 -14.85 18.25
CA TYR A 169 13.00 -14.65 18.47
C TYR A 169 13.48 -15.56 19.60
N HIS A 170 14.66 -16.11 19.47
CA HIS A 170 15.33 -16.84 20.52
C HIS A 170 16.62 -16.09 20.89
N ARG A 171 16.57 -15.29 21.96
CA ARG A 171 17.63 -14.35 22.35
C ARG A 171 18.97 -15.04 22.59
N GLN A 172 18.99 -16.15 23.35
CA GLN A 172 20.25 -16.82 23.73
C GLN A 172 20.98 -17.42 22.51
N ARG A 173 20.25 -17.82 21.44
CA ARG A 173 20.83 -18.39 20.22
C ARG A 173 20.89 -17.37 19.08
N ASP A 174 20.39 -16.15 19.29
CA ASP A 174 20.26 -15.06 18.31
C ASP A 174 19.59 -15.53 17.00
N LEU A 175 18.47 -16.29 17.15
CA LEU A 175 17.71 -16.87 16.03
C LEU A 175 16.35 -16.21 15.88
N VAL A 176 15.98 -15.87 14.66
CA VAL A 176 14.70 -15.27 14.29
C VAL A 176 13.84 -16.26 13.52
N LEU A 177 12.56 -16.38 13.88
CA LEU A 177 11.59 -17.19 13.16
C LEU A 177 11.01 -16.39 11.99
N VAL A 178 11.35 -16.80 10.77
CA VAL A 178 10.79 -16.26 9.52
C VAL A 178 9.55 -17.05 9.13
N LEU A 179 8.39 -16.38 9.06
CA LEU A 179 7.14 -16.97 8.61
C LEU A 179 7.00 -16.81 7.10
N ASP A 180 7.71 -17.64 6.35
CA ASP A 180 7.73 -17.59 4.89
C ASP A 180 6.34 -17.86 4.29
N VAL A 181 5.78 -16.90 3.58
CA VAL A 181 4.45 -17.01 2.95
C VAL A 181 4.47 -17.82 1.65
N ALA A 182 5.64 -18.00 1.02
CA ALA A 182 5.82 -18.91 -0.12
C ALA A 182 5.97 -20.37 0.36
N ARG A 183 4.98 -20.88 1.10
CA ARG A 183 5.00 -22.19 1.78
C ARG A 183 5.14 -23.37 0.83
N PHE A 184 4.76 -23.20 -0.43
CA PHE A 184 5.03 -24.17 -1.50
C PHE A 184 6.51 -24.31 -1.82
N LYS A 185 7.34 -23.32 -1.44
CA LYS A 185 8.78 -23.29 -1.73
C LYS A 185 9.63 -23.59 -0.50
N TYR A 186 9.42 -22.87 0.60
CA TYR A 186 10.11 -23.09 1.87
C TYR A 186 9.13 -23.09 3.04
N PRO A 187 9.34 -23.96 4.06
CA PRO A 187 8.57 -23.91 5.31
C PRO A 187 8.98 -22.69 6.13
N PRO A 188 8.22 -22.29 7.16
CA PRO A 188 8.72 -21.43 8.22
C PRO A 188 10.03 -21.99 8.81
N HIS A 189 10.97 -21.10 9.13
CA HIS A 189 12.30 -21.52 9.54
C HIS A 189 13.01 -20.49 10.43
N TRP A 190 13.88 -20.98 11.29
CA TRP A 190 14.76 -20.15 12.11
C TRP A 190 16.02 -19.82 11.33
N VAL A 191 16.49 -18.57 11.43
CA VAL A 191 17.75 -18.10 10.85
C VAL A 191 18.50 -17.25 11.87
N PRO A 192 19.86 -17.21 11.83
CA PRO A 192 20.63 -16.27 12.66
C PRO A 192 20.24 -14.82 12.34
N LEU A 193 19.91 -14.04 13.36
CA LEU A 193 19.52 -12.63 13.20
C LEU A 193 20.58 -11.81 12.44
N PRO A 194 21.91 -11.97 12.71
CA PRO A 194 22.93 -11.25 11.93
C PRO A 194 22.98 -11.65 10.46
N LEU A 195 22.62 -12.90 10.12
CA LEU A 195 22.54 -13.34 8.72
C LEU A 195 21.31 -12.73 8.02
N LEU A 196 20.16 -12.70 8.70
CA LEU A 196 18.97 -12.04 8.19
C LEU A 196 19.22 -10.53 7.98
N TRP A 197 19.89 -9.86 8.93
CA TRP A 197 20.31 -8.47 8.77
C TRP A 197 21.18 -8.27 7.53
N LYS A 198 22.19 -9.13 7.31
CA LYS A 198 23.00 -9.08 6.08
C LYS A 198 22.16 -9.25 4.81
N ALA A 199 21.07 -10.01 4.88
CA ALA A 199 20.17 -10.22 3.74
C ALA A 199 19.31 -8.99 3.38
N LEU A 200 19.23 -7.97 4.25
CA LEU A 200 18.60 -6.68 3.95
C LEU A 200 19.51 -5.74 3.13
N LYS A 201 20.83 -5.98 3.13
CA LYS A 201 21.83 -5.12 2.50
C LYS A 201 21.72 -5.04 0.96
N PRO A 202 21.52 -6.16 0.23
CA PRO A 202 21.49 -6.11 -1.22
C PRO A 202 20.41 -5.14 -1.73
N VAL A 203 20.81 -4.33 -2.72
CA VAL A 203 19.88 -3.38 -3.37
C VAL A 203 18.83 -4.13 -4.19
N ASP A 204 17.65 -3.57 -4.23
CA ASP A 204 16.60 -3.99 -5.15
C ASP A 204 16.94 -3.48 -6.55
N PRO A 205 17.01 -4.34 -7.58
CA PRO A 205 17.40 -3.91 -8.93
C PRO A 205 16.38 -2.97 -9.58
N VAL A 206 15.12 -2.96 -9.13
CA VAL A 206 14.06 -2.07 -9.64
C VAL A 206 14.24 -0.64 -9.13
N THR A 207 14.48 -0.49 -7.81
CA THR A 207 14.57 0.83 -7.18
C THR A 207 15.99 1.32 -6.97
N ASN A 208 16.98 0.46 -7.14
CA ASN A 208 18.38 0.70 -6.78
C ASN A 208 18.58 1.15 -5.32
N GLN A 209 17.68 0.75 -4.41
CA GLN A 209 17.73 1.05 -2.99
C GLN A 209 17.90 -0.24 -2.17
N CYS A 210 18.52 -0.10 -0.98
CA CYS A 210 18.63 -1.22 -0.05
C CYS A 210 17.23 -1.70 0.40
N ARG A 211 17.13 -3.00 0.66
CA ARG A 211 16.00 -3.61 1.35
C ARG A 211 15.98 -3.17 2.82
N GLY A 212 15.06 -3.70 3.61
CA GLY A 212 14.95 -3.28 5.00
C GLY A 212 13.89 -4.06 5.77
N TYR A 213 13.44 -3.49 6.87
CA TYR A 213 12.35 -4.01 7.68
C TYR A 213 11.30 -2.93 7.93
N ILE A 214 10.08 -3.36 8.17
CA ILE A 214 8.90 -2.51 8.28
C ILE A 214 8.15 -2.92 9.53
N LEU A 215 7.95 -1.96 10.45
CA LEU A 215 7.06 -2.12 11.60
C LEU A 215 5.66 -1.67 11.22
N LEU A 216 4.66 -2.50 11.55
CA LEU A 216 3.26 -2.26 11.27
C LEU A 216 2.45 -2.34 12.56
N GLN A 217 1.56 -1.38 12.75
CA GLN A 217 0.62 -1.30 13.87
C GLN A 217 -0.76 -0.95 13.35
N LYS A 218 -1.80 -1.30 14.11
CA LYS A 218 -3.15 -0.80 13.84
C LYS A 218 -3.19 0.71 14.10
N SER A 219 -3.84 1.45 13.22
CA SER A 219 -4.14 2.85 13.50
C SER A 219 -5.18 2.93 14.63
N GLU A 220 -4.95 3.79 15.61
CA GLU A 220 -5.94 4.11 16.65
C GLU A 220 -7.13 4.88 16.06
N ARG A 221 -6.89 5.59 14.96
CA ARG A 221 -7.94 6.22 14.16
C ARG A 221 -8.54 5.16 13.26
N LEU A 222 -9.81 4.85 13.46
CA LEU A 222 -10.55 3.88 12.65
C LEU A 222 -10.45 4.25 11.17
N PRO A 223 -10.09 3.30 10.31
CA PRO A 223 -10.02 3.53 8.89
C PRO A 223 -11.41 3.36 8.27
N GLU A 224 -12.30 4.30 8.53
CA GLU A 224 -13.48 4.44 7.69
C GLU A 224 -13.01 5.12 6.40
N THR A 225 -12.52 4.35 5.44
CA THR A 225 -12.22 4.86 4.10
C THR A 225 -13.50 4.90 3.31
N PHE A 226 -13.99 6.10 3.05
CA PHE A 226 -15.12 6.32 2.18
C PHE A 226 -14.74 6.17 0.70
N PHE A 227 -13.58 6.70 0.32
CA PHE A 227 -13.06 6.60 -1.03
C PHE A 227 -12.03 5.47 -1.12
N HIS A 228 -12.30 4.50 -1.96
CA HIS A 228 -11.36 3.44 -2.30
C HIS A 228 -11.02 3.52 -3.79
N VAL A 229 -9.75 3.66 -4.09
CA VAL A 229 -9.25 3.63 -5.47
C VAL A 229 -8.83 2.20 -5.80
N ALA A 230 -9.49 1.57 -6.76
CA ALA A 230 -9.13 0.26 -7.29
C ALA A 230 -8.92 0.34 -8.79
N PHE A 231 -7.84 -0.24 -9.28
CA PHE A 231 -7.44 -0.17 -10.68
C PHE A 231 -7.44 -1.53 -11.35
N ASN A 232 -8.09 -1.65 -12.49
CA ASN A 232 -7.69 -2.66 -13.46
C ASN A 232 -6.55 -2.13 -14.35
N LEU A 233 -5.87 -3.02 -15.06
CA LEU A 233 -4.71 -2.67 -15.88
C LEU A 233 -5.02 -1.61 -16.95
N HIS A 234 -6.22 -1.63 -17.54
CA HIS A 234 -6.63 -0.68 -18.57
C HIS A 234 -6.82 0.72 -17.99
N GLN A 235 -7.57 0.83 -16.90
CA GLN A 235 -7.78 2.09 -16.18
C GLN A 235 -6.47 2.70 -15.71
N TRP A 236 -5.59 1.87 -15.15
CA TRP A 236 -4.29 2.32 -14.66
C TRP A 236 -3.42 2.93 -15.78
N ARG A 237 -3.39 2.31 -16.96
CA ARG A 237 -2.65 2.82 -18.13
C ARG A 237 -3.15 4.19 -18.62
N SER A 238 -4.43 4.49 -18.42
CA SER A 238 -5.02 5.78 -18.80
C SER A 238 -4.80 6.86 -17.74
N VAL A 239 -4.99 6.51 -16.47
CA VAL A 239 -5.04 7.48 -15.37
C VAL A 239 -3.66 7.85 -14.83
N ALA A 240 -2.72 6.90 -14.74
CA ALA A 240 -1.39 7.20 -14.27
C ALA A 240 -0.66 8.26 -15.12
N PRO A 241 -0.65 8.15 -16.48
CA PRO A 241 -0.11 9.21 -17.33
C PRO A 241 -0.87 10.54 -17.20
N TYR A 242 -2.18 10.49 -16.96
CA TYR A 242 -2.97 11.70 -16.83
C TYR A 242 -2.47 12.59 -15.70
N PHE A 243 -2.32 12.07 -14.49
CA PHE A 243 -1.84 12.85 -13.35
C PHE A 243 -0.34 13.15 -13.39
N ALA A 244 0.47 12.24 -13.97
CA ALA A 244 1.92 12.41 -14.02
C ALA A 244 2.41 13.37 -15.11
N GLU A 245 1.74 13.39 -16.27
CA GLU A 245 2.23 14.10 -17.47
C GLU A 245 1.14 14.97 -18.13
N ILE A 246 -0.03 14.40 -18.45
CA ILE A 246 -1.02 15.03 -19.31
C ILE A 246 -1.62 16.27 -18.63
N LEU A 247 -2.13 16.13 -17.43
CA LEU A 247 -2.74 17.26 -16.70
C LEU A 247 -1.74 18.36 -16.34
N PRO A 248 -0.52 18.07 -15.87
CA PRO A 248 0.52 19.11 -15.70
C PRO A 248 0.85 19.85 -17.01
N ASP A 249 0.85 19.16 -18.16
CA ASP A 249 1.08 19.80 -19.47
C ASP A 249 -0.07 20.69 -19.91
N ILE A 250 -1.32 20.27 -19.69
CA ILE A 250 -2.51 21.07 -19.94
C ILE A 250 -2.47 22.34 -19.09
N LEU A 251 -2.25 22.20 -17.78
CA LEU A 251 -2.19 23.33 -16.85
C LEU A 251 -1.06 24.32 -17.20
N ARG A 252 0.07 23.82 -17.69
CA ARG A 252 1.19 24.66 -18.15
C ARG A 252 0.84 25.43 -19.42
N LYS A 253 0.05 24.88 -20.32
CA LYS A 253 -0.40 25.52 -21.58
C LYS A 253 -1.52 26.52 -21.34
N GLU A 254 -2.52 26.14 -20.58
CA GLU A 254 -3.72 26.96 -20.35
C GLU A 254 -3.51 28.05 -19.30
N GLN A 255 -2.54 27.88 -18.39
CA GLN A 255 -2.19 28.84 -17.36
C GLN A 255 -3.41 29.47 -16.65
N PRO A 256 -4.25 28.69 -15.97
CA PRO A 256 -5.44 29.22 -15.33
C PRO A 256 -5.11 30.40 -14.42
N ASP A 257 -5.97 31.41 -14.45
CA ASP A 257 -5.78 32.68 -13.71
C ASP A 257 -6.58 32.74 -12.40
N SER A 258 -7.49 31.80 -12.20
CA SER A 258 -8.31 31.68 -10.99
C SER A 258 -8.50 30.23 -10.59
N ILE A 259 -8.95 29.97 -9.37
CA ILE A 259 -9.28 28.60 -8.90
C ILE A 259 -10.45 28.04 -9.71
N ALA A 260 -11.42 28.86 -10.07
CA ALA A 260 -12.55 28.41 -10.88
C ALA A 260 -12.08 27.99 -12.29
N SER A 261 -11.20 28.75 -12.95
CA SER A 261 -10.62 28.35 -14.24
C SER A 261 -9.74 27.11 -14.12
N PHE A 262 -9.01 26.95 -13.03
CA PHE A 262 -8.24 25.72 -12.73
C PHE A 262 -9.16 24.50 -12.60
N VAL A 263 -10.22 24.59 -11.80
CA VAL A 263 -11.22 23.51 -11.64
C VAL A 263 -11.88 23.22 -12.97
N SER A 264 -12.30 24.24 -13.71
CA SER A 264 -12.93 24.10 -15.03
C SER A 264 -12.00 23.38 -16.01
N THR A 265 -10.72 23.75 -16.07
CA THR A 265 -9.72 23.07 -16.92
C THR A 265 -9.62 21.58 -16.58
N ILE A 266 -9.60 21.23 -15.30
CA ILE A 266 -9.55 19.82 -14.87
C ILE A 266 -10.83 19.08 -15.28
N LEU A 267 -12.00 19.67 -15.05
CA LEU A 267 -13.28 19.06 -15.38
C LEU A 267 -13.45 18.80 -16.88
N HIS A 268 -12.96 19.71 -17.72
CA HIS A 268 -12.98 19.58 -19.18
C HIS A 268 -12.09 18.45 -19.70
N ASN A 269 -11.01 18.18 -19.01
CA ASN A 269 -10.01 17.18 -19.40
C ASN A 269 -10.08 15.92 -18.51
N TRP A 270 -11.19 15.71 -17.79
CA TRP A 270 -11.34 14.60 -16.86
C TRP A 270 -11.37 13.24 -17.58
N PRO A 271 -10.53 12.28 -17.23
CA PRO A 271 -10.53 10.97 -17.88
C PRO A 271 -11.79 10.17 -17.52
N VAL A 272 -12.44 9.61 -18.53
CA VAL A 272 -13.70 8.84 -18.38
C VAL A 272 -13.49 7.65 -17.44
N GLU A 273 -12.33 7.02 -17.52
CA GLU A 273 -11.97 5.85 -16.72
C GLU A 273 -11.92 6.15 -15.23
N PHE A 274 -11.65 7.40 -14.86
CA PHE A 274 -11.58 7.80 -13.45
C PHE A 274 -12.93 7.71 -12.74
N THR A 275 -14.02 7.83 -13.49
CA THR A 275 -15.38 7.72 -12.95
C THR A 275 -15.73 6.33 -12.43
N THR A 276 -15.02 5.29 -12.89
CA THR A 276 -15.24 3.87 -12.50
C THR A 276 -14.21 3.32 -11.53
N MET A 277 -13.21 4.11 -11.19
CA MET A 277 -12.10 3.69 -10.32
C MET A 277 -12.30 4.05 -8.86
N LEU A 278 -13.05 5.10 -8.60
CA LEU A 278 -13.39 5.50 -7.25
C LEU A 278 -14.64 4.73 -6.81
N HIS A 279 -14.44 3.82 -5.90
CA HIS A 279 -15.52 3.13 -5.23
C HIS A 279 -15.78 3.79 -3.88
N THR A 280 -17.05 4.04 -3.59
CA THR A 280 -17.49 4.43 -2.26
C THR A 280 -17.75 3.17 -1.45
N SER A 281 -17.20 3.09 -0.23
CA SER A 281 -17.52 1.98 0.66
C SER A 281 -19.00 2.01 1.05
N SER A 282 -19.59 0.83 1.24
CA SER A 282 -20.98 0.68 1.67
C SER A 282 -21.17 0.93 3.19
N GLU A 283 -20.47 1.90 3.75
CA GLU A 283 -20.49 2.16 5.19
C GLU A 283 -21.75 2.85 5.69
N THR A 284 -21.89 2.91 6.99
CA THR A 284 -23.11 3.43 7.65
C THR A 284 -23.41 4.85 7.16
N ALA A 285 -24.69 5.13 6.93
CA ALA A 285 -25.16 6.45 6.49
C ALA A 285 -24.61 7.61 7.35
N GLU A 286 -24.33 7.37 8.63
CA GLU A 286 -23.81 8.36 9.56
C GLU A 286 -22.37 8.80 9.25
N THR A 287 -21.48 7.88 8.90
CA THR A 287 -20.07 8.19 8.56
C THR A 287 -19.98 8.96 7.25
N LEU A 288 -20.79 8.55 6.27
CA LEU A 288 -20.91 9.23 4.99
C LEU A 288 -21.38 10.69 5.17
N GLU A 289 -22.38 10.93 5.99
CA GLU A 289 -22.89 12.28 6.27
C GLU A 289 -21.83 13.15 6.98
N LYS A 290 -21.05 12.60 7.91
CA LYS A 290 -19.95 13.33 8.57
C LYS A 290 -18.85 13.73 7.60
N LEU A 291 -18.43 12.80 6.73
CA LEU A 291 -17.41 13.08 5.72
C LEU A 291 -17.91 14.11 4.71
N ARG A 292 -19.14 13.96 4.24
CA ARG A 292 -19.79 14.90 3.35
C ARG A 292 -19.84 16.31 3.92
N ALA A 293 -20.33 16.44 5.15
CA ALA A 293 -20.35 17.71 5.85
C ALA A 293 -18.95 18.34 5.99
N ALA A 294 -17.91 17.51 6.24
CA ALA A 294 -16.54 18.00 6.32
C ALA A 294 -15.99 18.46 4.97
N ILE A 295 -16.37 17.82 3.86
CA ILE A 295 -16.02 18.25 2.50
C ILE A 295 -16.74 19.56 2.14
N GLU A 296 -18.04 19.64 2.41
CA GLU A 296 -18.88 20.81 2.13
C GLU A 296 -18.43 22.07 2.90
N LEU A 297 -17.72 21.91 4.02
CA LEU A 297 -17.10 23.02 4.75
C LEU A 297 -15.79 23.54 4.14
N ASN A 298 -15.23 22.82 3.15
CA ASN A 298 -14.00 23.26 2.50
C ASN A 298 -14.30 24.23 1.36
N SER A 299 -13.62 25.37 1.32
CA SER A 299 -13.87 26.42 0.31
C SER A 299 -13.60 25.99 -1.13
N LEU A 300 -12.88 24.90 -1.35
CA LEU A 300 -12.74 24.31 -2.69
C LEU A 300 -14.03 23.65 -3.16
N PHE A 301 -14.85 23.12 -2.23
CA PHE A 301 -16.11 22.46 -2.58
C PHE A 301 -17.10 23.44 -3.25
N ASP A 302 -17.27 24.65 -2.71
CA ASP A 302 -18.16 25.65 -3.31
C ASP A 302 -17.80 25.96 -4.76
N ILE A 303 -16.50 26.09 -5.03
CA ILE A 303 -16.00 26.36 -6.40
C ILE A 303 -16.25 25.16 -7.32
N VAL A 304 -15.97 23.95 -6.86
CA VAL A 304 -16.24 22.72 -7.62
C VAL A 304 -17.73 22.58 -7.92
N HIS A 305 -18.57 22.81 -6.91
CA HIS A 305 -20.04 22.72 -7.05
C HIS A 305 -20.58 23.78 -8.02
N GLU A 306 -20.07 25.00 -7.97
CA GLU A 306 -20.44 26.07 -8.89
C GLU A 306 -20.01 25.76 -10.33
N CYS A 307 -18.76 25.31 -10.53
CA CYS A 307 -18.27 24.89 -11.87
C CYS A 307 -19.09 23.74 -12.45
N LEU A 308 -19.53 22.79 -11.62
CA LEU A 308 -20.40 21.69 -12.05
C LEU A 308 -21.84 22.15 -12.35
N SER A 309 -22.30 23.23 -11.74
CA SER A 309 -23.67 23.74 -11.90
C SER A 309 -23.81 24.72 -13.06
N SER A 310 -22.73 25.38 -13.46
CA SER A 310 -22.72 26.29 -14.62
C SER A 310 -22.79 25.48 -15.91
N ASP A 311 -23.82 25.76 -16.68
CA ASP A 311 -24.19 25.06 -17.94
C ASP A 311 -23.25 25.50 -19.07
N HIS A 312 -22.03 25.02 -19.10
CA HIS A 312 -21.09 25.33 -20.20
C HIS A 312 -20.71 24.04 -20.92
N GLY A 313 -21.52 23.75 -21.97
CA GLY A 313 -21.18 22.97 -23.17
C GLY A 313 -20.47 21.62 -23.01
N ASP A 314 -20.42 20.83 -24.01
CA ASP A 314 -19.82 19.49 -24.30
C ASP A 314 -18.87 18.77 -23.29
N ALA A 315 -18.10 19.48 -22.45
CA ALA A 315 -17.28 18.90 -21.39
C ALA A 315 -18.11 18.24 -20.28
N MET A 316 -19.35 18.67 -20.10
CA MET A 316 -20.34 18.08 -19.22
C MET A 316 -20.75 16.66 -19.60
N CYS A 317 -20.39 16.14 -20.78
CA CYS A 317 -20.83 14.80 -21.20
C CYS A 317 -20.20 13.70 -20.35
N VAL A 318 -18.94 13.82 -19.95
CA VAL A 318 -18.26 12.81 -19.11
C VAL A 318 -18.69 12.96 -17.66
N VAL A 319 -18.66 14.18 -17.14
CA VAL A 319 -19.10 14.50 -15.77
C VAL A 319 -20.61 14.36 -15.63
N GLY A 320 -21.39 14.68 -16.67
CA GLY A 320 -22.83 14.46 -16.72
C GLY A 320 -23.24 12.99 -16.67
N LYS A 321 -22.50 12.11 -17.36
CA LYS A 321 -22.68 10.66 -17.24
C LYS A 321 -22.33 10.17 -15.84
N TRP A 322 -21.32 10.75 -15.20
CA TRP A 322 -20.97 10.41 -13.84
C TRP A 322 -22.05 10.85 -12.85
N ARG A 323 -22.60 12.07 -12.99
CA ARG A 323 -23.75 12.57 -12.21
C ARG A 323 -24.96 11.63 -12.20
N SER A 324 -25.25 10.98 -13.33
CA SER A 324 -26.37 10.03 -13.40
C SER A 324 -26.12 8.72 -12.68
N GLN A 325 -24.87 8.43 -12.33
CA GLN A 325 -24.44 7.16 -11.74
C GLN A 325 -23.96 7.27 -10.29
N GLN A 326 -23.54 8.47 -9.86
CA GLN A 326 -22.94 8.71 -8.52
C GLN A 326 -23.63 9.92 -7.86
N PRO A 327 -24.20 9.76 -6.65
CA PRO A 327 -24.90 10.85 -5.94
C PRO A 327 -23.98 11.94 -5.36
N PHE A 328 -22.64 11.73 -5.33
CA PHE A 328 -21.69 12.60 -4.62
C PHE A 328 -20.52 13.07 -5.50
N VAL A 329 -20.83 13.62 -6.67
CA VAL A 329 -19.79 13.97 -7.67
C VAL A 329 -18.95 15.16 -7.24
N ALA A 330 -19.56 16.20 -6.67
CA ALA A 330 -18.84 17.40 -6.24
C ALA A 330 -17.89 17.08 -5.07
N GLU A 331 -18.38 16.31 -4.12
CA GLU A 331 -17.62 15.84 -2.96
C GLU A 331 -16.43 14.97 -3.38
N THR A 332 -16.66 14.07 -4.33
CA THR A 332 -15.63 13.18 -4.86
C THR A 332 -14.53 13.95 -5.60
N ILE A 333 -14.90 14.89 -6.48
CA ILE A 333 -13.94 15.72 -7.20
C ILE A 333 -13.15 16.59 -6.22
N THR A 334 -13.82 17.18 -5.24
CA THR A 334 -13.17 17.98 -4.19
C THR A 334 -12.14 17.14 -3.45
N ALA A 335 -12.49 15.92 -3.01
CA ALA A 335 -11.57 15.02 -2.32
C ALA A 335 -10.35 14.67 -3.18
N ILE A 336 -10.54 14.39 -4.48
CA ILE A 336 -9.44 14.13 -5.41
C ILE A 336 -8.54 15.35 -5.56
N LEU A 337 -9.10 16.54 -5.71
CA LEU A 337 -8.32 17.78 -5.83
C LEU A 337 -7.57 18.10 -4.52
N LEU A 338 -8.15 17.84 -3.36
CA LEU A 338 -7.44 17.97 -2.08
C LEU A 338 -6.27 16.97 -1.95
N SER A 339 -6.38 15.82 -2.59
CA SER A 339 -5.43 14.71 -2.51
C SER A 339 -4.34 14.73 -3.59
N GLY A 340 -4.50 15.52 -4.64
CA GLY A 340 -3.57 15.55 -5.77
C GLY A 340 -2.11 15.73 -5.34
N PRO A 341 -1.14 15.14 -6.05
CA PRO A 341 0.27 15.24 -5.71
C PRO A 341 0.79 16.67 -5.88
N GLU A 342 1.79 17.08 -5.10
CA GLU A 342 2.34 18.44 -5.13
C GLU A 342 2.87 18.86 -6.51
N THR A 343 3.38 17.91 -7.27
CA THR A 343 3.89 18.12 -8.63
C THR A 343 2.80 18.63 -9.59
N LEU A 344 1.54 18.23 -9.37
CA LEU A 344 0.40 18.71 -10.14
C LEU A 344 0.20 20.22 -10.00
N TYR A 345 0.36 20.75 -8.81
CA TYR A 345 0.16 22.17 -8.49
C TYR A 345 1.39 23.04 -8.73
N ALA A 346 2.57 22.42 -8.88
CA ALA A 346 3.83 23.14 -9.10
C ALA A 346 3.83 24.01 -10.37
N THR A 347 2.99 23.69 -11.35
CA THR A 347 2.85 24.43 -12.62
C THR A 347 1.96 25.66 -12.52
N LEU A 348 1.21 25.84 -11.44
CA LEU A 348 0.26 26.94 -11.25
C LEU A 348 0.99 28.24 -10.85
N LYS A 349 0.32 29.38 -11.08
CA LYS A 349 0.76 30.69 -10.61
C LYS A 349 0.93 30.68 -9.08
N PRO A 350 1.88 31.45 -8.53
CA PRO A 350 2.20 31.43 -7.09
C PRO A 350 0.99 31.64 -6.18
N ASP A 351 0.11 32.58 -6.52
CA ASP A 351 -1.07 32.92 -5.70
C ASP A 351 -2.07 31.75 -5.65
N LEU A 352 -2.32 31.08 -6.79
CA LEU A 352 -3.20 29.91 -6.85
C LEU A 352 -2.61 28.74 -6.08
N ARG A 353 -1.31 28.53 -6.24
CA ARG A 353 -0.59 27.49 -5.49
C ARG A 353 -0.63 27.72 -3.99
N LEU A 354 -0.44 28.95 -3.54
CA LEU A 354 -0.54 29.31 -2.13
C LEU A 354 -1.94 29.02 -1.59
N TRP A 355 -2.97 29.49 -2.27
CA TRP A 355 -4.36 29.24 -1.88
C TRP A 355 -4.69 27.74 -1.82
N LEU A 356 -4.30 26.97 -2.84
CA LEU A 356 -4.47 25.51 -2.84
C LEU A 356 -3.71 24.83 -1.71
N SER A 357 -2.49 25.29 -1.39
CA SER A 357 -1.73 24.72 -0.28
C SER A 357 -2.42 24.94 1.07
N GLU A 358 -3.10 26.07 1.25
CA GLU A 358 -3.85 26.37 2.47
C GLU A 358 -5.10 25.51 2.65
N VAL A 359 -5.91 25.35 1.59
CA VAL A 359 -7.14 24.53 1.67
C VAL A 359 -6.86 23.03 1.73
N ARG A 360 -5.66 22.62 1.32
CA ARG A 360 -5.18 21.23 1.32
C ARG A 360 -4.38 20.85 2.57
N TYR A 361 -4.14 21.81 3.47
CA TYR A 361 -3.32 21.58 4.66
C TYR A 361 -4.06 20.67 5.65
N LEU A 362 -3.53 19.46 5.88
CA LEU A 362 -4.23 18.40 6.62
C LEU A 362 -4.64 18.81 8.04
N GLU A 363 -3.79 19.58 8.74
CA GLU A 363 -4.12 20.03 10.10
C GLU A 363 -5.30 21.01 10.19
N LYS A 364 -5.71 21.59 9.05
CA LYS A 364 -6.91 22.45 8.94
C LYS A 364 -8.15 21.68 8.51
N LEU A 365 -8.01 20.44 8.05
CA LEU A 365 -9.15 19.62 7.65
C LEU A 365 -9.82 19.02 8.88
N ILE A 366 -11.14 18.99 8.83
CA ILE A 366 -11.96 18.44 9.93
C ILE A 366 -12.03 16.91 9.77
N SER A 367 -11.78 16.18 10.85
CA SER A 367 -11.92 14.72 10.82
C SER A 367 -13.39 14.32 10.56
N PRO A 368 -13.64 13.32 9.66
CA PRO A 368 -12.70 12.32 9.10
C PRO A 368 -12.00 12.73 7.79
N LEU A 369 -12.22 13.94 7.28
CA LEU A 369 -11.66 14.36 5.98
C LEU A 369 -10.12 14.38 5.96
N ASP A 370 -9.47 14.78 7.07
CA ASP A 370 -8.00 14.77 7.19
C ASP A 370 -7.41 13.37 6.93
N ILE A 371 -8.06 12.33 7.47
CA ILE A 371 -7.65 10.93 7.33
C ILE A 371 -7.84 10.48 5.88
N GLU A 372 -9.01 10.78 5.31
CA GLU A 372 -9.38 10.38 3.95
C GLU A 372 -8.44 11.02 2.92
N ILE A 373 -8.21 12.33 3.03
CA ILE A 373 -7.31 13.07 2.14
C ILE A 373 -5.86 12.60 2.29
N SER A 374 -5.41 12.28 3.50
CA SER A 374 -4.06 11.72 3.70
C SER A 374 -3.87 10.41 2.93
N ARG A 375 -4.85 9.52 2.97
CA ARG A 375 -4.81 8.22 2.27
C ARG A 375 -4.87 8.35 0.76
N LEU A 376 -5.83 9.13 0.26
CA LEU A 376 -5.94 9.40 -1.17
C LEU A 376 -4.65 10.05 -1.70
N ARG A 377 -4.02 10.93 -0.92
CA ARG A 377 -2.74 11.57 -1.28
C ARG A 377 -1.61 10.55 -1.39
N GLU A 378 -1.52 9.61 -0.46
CA GLU A 378 -0.54 8.51 -0.54
C GLU A 378 -0.77 7.63 -1.77
N GLN A 379 -2.02 7.29 -2.09
CA GLN A 379 -2.38 6.52 -3.28
C GLN A 379 -2.03 7.28 -4.57
N MET A 380 -2.36 8.55 -4.65
CA MET A 380 -2.07 9.38 -5.83
C MET A 380 -0.56 9.59 -6.03
N SER A 381 0.21 9.77 -4.94
CA SER A 381 1.67 9.87 -5.00
C SER A 381 2.30 8.56 -5.45
N ALA A 382 1.87 7.43 -4.90
CA ALA A 382 2.36 6.12 -5.32
C ALA A 382 2.05 5.82 -6.79
N LEU A 383 0.87 6.20 -7.26
CA LEU A 383 0.49 6.08 -8.67
C LEU A 383 1.43 6.86 -9.58
N GLN A 384 1.78 8.09 -9.22
CA GLN A 384 2.69 8.94 -9.96
C GLN A 384 4.14 8.41 -9.95
N ASP A 385 4.64 8.02 -8.79
CA ASP A 385 5.99 7.49 -8.63
C ASP A 385 6.17 6.20 -9.43
N PHE A 386 5.19 5.31 -9.36
CA PHE A 386 5.19 4.06 -10.10
C PHE A 386 5.16 4.29 -11.62
N TYR A 387 4.30 5.16 -12.10
CA TYR A 387 4.26 5.51 -13.52
C TYR A 387 5.61 6.05 -13.99
N THR A 388 6.24 6.92 -13.21
CA THR A 388 7.54 7.50 -13.53
C THR A 388 8.64 6.44 -13.62
N LEU A 389 8.62 5.44 -12.73
CA LEU A 389 9.55 4.30 -12.75
C LEU A 389 9.30 3.39 -13.96
N TYR A 390 8.04 3.08 -14.25
CA TYR A 390 7.65 2.19 -15.35
C TYR A 390 7.88 2.81 -16.73
N SER A 391 7.57 4.08 -16.92
CA SER A 391 7.76 4.79 -18.19
C SER A 391 9.24 4.94 -18.55
N LYS A 392 10.12 5.05 -17.56
CA LYS A 392 11.58 5.17 -17.76
C LYS A 392 12.29 3.82 -17.94
N GLY A 393 11.72 2.71 -17.45
CA GLY A 393 12.38 1.40 -17.41
C GLY A 393 11.91 0.36 -18.44
N HIS A 394 10.75 0.53 -19.05
CA HIS A 394 10.11 -0.50 -19.88
C HIS A 394 9.80 -0.08 -21.31
N GLN A 395 10.69 0.69 -21.96
CA GLN A 395 10.69 0.76 -23.43
C GLN A 395 11.24 -0.50 -24.12
N CYS A 396 11.68 -1.50 -23.38
CA CYS A 396 12.11 -2.80 -23.93
C CYS A 396 11.08 -3.88 -23.56
N ASN A 397 10.33 -4.37 -24.57
CA ASN A 397 9.57 -5.64 -24.63
C ASN A 397 8.05 -5.67 -24.44
N ILE A 398 7.28 -4.65 -24.89
CA ILE A 398 5.82 -4.85 -25.07
C ILE A 398 5.41 -4.84 -26.57
N HIS A 399 6.33 -5.20 -27.47
CA HIS A 399 5.99 -5.49 -28.88
C HIS A 399 6.46 -6.90 -29.25
N GLN A 400 5.84 -7.93 -28.70
CA GLN A 400 5.78 -9.29 -29.30
C GLN A 400 5.20 -10.28 -28.27
N SER A 401 3.88 -10.42 -28.24
CA SER A 401 3.19 -11.72 -28.21
C SER A 401 1.68 -11.45 -28.15
#